data_fd673389bee222b45140ac80bbb96a02
#
_entry.id   fd673389bee222b45140ac80bbb96a02
#
_cell.length_a   1.000
_cell.length_b   1.000
_cell.length_c   1.000
_cell.angle_alpha   90.00
_cell.angle_beta   90.00
_cell.angle_gamma   90.00
#
_symmetry.space_group_name_H-M   'P 1'
#
loop_
_entity.id
_entity.type
_entity.pdbx_description
1 polymer ?
#
loop_
_entity_poly.entity_id
_entity_poly.type
_entity_poly.pdbx_seq_one_letter_code
_entity_poly.pdbx_strand_id
1 'polypeptide(L)'
;MNRIDPGKKTSQRTSCTFCSYSCDLEITSGDLGIIGVDYPSDGLYNQGRLCPRGSAAAQYLDHPLRLTSPRGDDSPRSWNDVQALLKKAVKRPERTAITFDRNLTLEEYEMLAAAAAGLGIMNFASSYLEPEAVLHPFYNPEKPFNFAELDSTQTVLIVGDLFNQFPMTSRPLIEWRYRDRKNRLIVIDSVGTYTGKFATDWIRTPVGYEPLMLLALAGRSDPADDLGAPVTKVRELAAMLASSKGGMGFACLPFGRTRDPLLFGAALSCLREAVGIRVVPFAEYAGPQGRVRFGDILAGVKNRSIKHVINFGEIFPAAYPTLRKPLGNVEIISCVPWLGDGFLAIPTAAQLEKAGTVMTSFGMRHIEPAMAMASGSRTIAEIIALLKAPAAANPGSVSVPSIDIGSRVARLREPVRSRRKTAFTLIGEKAAFDFMALWREERLRINPVDARKLSILPDDRLTVTSAAGEAEFPVELSPQMPIGVVSLPVETPRTRGLFEHEIDEGFVHFIPTGVALCRKE
;
A
#
# COMPACT_ATOMS: atom_id res chain seq x y z
N MET A 1 -15.07 11.95 42.19
CA MET A 1 -14.23 11.53 41.05
C MET A 1 -12.78 11.82 41.46
N ASN A 2 -12.06 10.81 41.89
CA ASN A 2 -10.61 10.95 42.17
C ASN A 2 -9.90 11.16 40.85
N ARG A 3 -9.29 12.34 40.67
CA ARG A 3 -8.35 12.56 39.56
C ARG A 3 -7.16 11.61 39.81
N ILE A 4 -7.03 10.58 38.98
CA ILE A 4 -5.81 9.77 38.92
C ILE A 4 -4.72 10.75 38.47
N ASP A 5 -3.72 10.98 39.27
CA ASP A 5 -2.53 11.73 38.87
C ASP A 5 -1.85 10.92 37.76
N PRO A 6 -1.73 11.43 36.53
CA PRO A 6 -1.21 10.65 35.40
C PRO A 6 0.30 10.39 35.47
N GLY A 7 0.95 10.66 36.61
CA GLY A 7 2.39 10.50 36.73
C GLY A 7 3.21 11.47 35.88
N LYS A 8 4.49 11.19 35.71
CA LYS A 8 5.39 12.02 34.89
C LYS A 8 5.06 11.84 33.42
N LYS A 9 4.47 12.89 32.79
CA LYS A 9 4.21 12.90 31.36
C LYS A 9 5.47 13.21 30.58
N THR A 10 5.71 12.46 29.52
CA THR A 10 6.76 12.75 28.52
C THR A 10 6.11 12.92 27.16
N SER A 11 6.52 13.95 26.44
CA SER A 11 6.08 14.20 25.06
C SER A 11 7.27 14.05 24.12
N GLN A 12 7.09 13.28 23.07
CA GLN A 12 8.13 12.99 22.08
C GLN A 12 7.61 13.30 20.67
N ARG A 13 8.36 14.13 19.95
CA ARG A 13 8.10 14.38 18.53
C ARG A 13 8.71 13.27 17.67
N THR A 14 7.94 12.80 16.71
CA THR A 14 8.34 11.80 15.73
C THR A 14 7.65 12.04 14.38
N SER A 15 7.83 11.13 13.45
CA SER A 15 7.14 11.16 12.16
C SER A 15 6.34 9.89 11.94
N CYS A 16 5.13 10.07 11.42
CA CYS A 16 4.28 8.96 10.99
C CYS A 16 4.93 8.22 9.82
N THR A 17 5.03 6.91 9.91
CA THR A 17 5.62 6.04 8.88
C THR A 17 4.57 5.16 8.18
N PHE A 18 3.28 5.44 8.38
CA PHE A 18 2.19 4.65 7.79
C PHE A 18 1.96 4.91 6.30
N CYS A 19 2.56 5.95 5.73
CA CYS A 19 2.58 6.21 4.29
C CYS A 19 3.71 7.18 3.93
N SER A 20 3.97 7.34 2.63
CA SER A 20 5.03 8.21 2.12
C SER A 20 4.83 9.73 2.37
N TYR A 21 3.69 10.14 2.95
CA TYR A 21 3.50 11.54 3.37
C TYR A 21 4.32 11.90 4.61
N SER A 22 4.48 10.98 5.55
CA SER A 22 5.31 11.10 6.75
C SER A 22 5.01 12.36 7.59
N CYS A 23 3.76 12.45 8.11
CA CYS A 23 3.32 13.57 8.96
C CYS A 23 4.10 13.65 10.28
N ASP A 24 4.31 14.88 10.78
CA ASP A 24 4.83 15.10 12.13
C ASP A 24 3.77 14.70 13.18
N LEU A 25 4.20 13.95 14.17
CA LEU A 25 3.42 13.53 15.33
C LEU A 25 4.08 14.00 16.61
N GLU A 26 3.27 14.24 17.63
CA GLU A 26 3.70 14.37 19.01
C GLU A 26 2.95 13.35 19.86
N ILE A 27 3.68 12.41 20.46
CA ILE A 27 3.10 11.34 21.27
C ILE A 27 3.42 11.63 22.73
N THR A 28 2.35 11.79 23.52
CA THR A 28 2.45 11.96 24.97
C THR A 28 2.22 10.61 25.65
N SER A 29 3.17 10.17 26.45
CA SER A 29 3.11 8.96 27.26
C SER A 29 3.22 9.27 28.75
N GLY A 30 2.74 8.37 29.59
CA GLY A 30 2.85 8.37 31.03
C GLY A 30 3.02 6.96 31.57
N ASP A 31 2.98 6.82 32.90
CA ASP A 31 3.20 5.54 33.57
C ASP A 31 2.21 4.43 33.16
N LEU A 32 1.05 4.80 32.64
CA LEU A 32 -0.02 3.87 32.20
C LEU A 32 -0.08 3.68 30.66
N GLY A 33 0.96 4.08 29.91
CA GLY A 33 1.00 3.97 28.45
C GLY A 33 0.78 5.30 27.74
N ILE A 34 0.21 5.25 26.53
CA ILE A 34 0.01 6.43 25.68
C ILE A 34 -1.22 7.21 26.16
N ILE A 35 -1.01 8.50 26.45
CA ILE A 35 -2.05 9.42 26.93
C ILE A 35 -2.71 10.14 25.74
N GLY A 36 -1.94 10.47 24.69
CA GLY A 36 -2.43 11.21 23.55
C GLY A 36 -1.50 11.18 22.35
N VAL A 37 -2.10 11.42 21.20
CA VAL A 37 -1.41 11.65 19.92
C VAL A 37 -1.83 13.00 19.41
N ASP A 38 -0.88 13.91 19.33
CA ASP A 38 -1.07 15.26 18.83
C ASP A 38 -0.27 15.50 17.54
N TYR A 39 -0.53 16.63 16.93
CA TYR A 39 0.10 17.06 15.68
C TYR A 39 0.62 18.49 15.86
N PRO A 40 1.94 18.69 15.84
CA PRO A 40 2.52 19.98 16.07
C PRO A 40 2.09 20.97 14.96
N SER A 41 1.69 22.17 15.38
CA SER A 41 1.23 23.22 14.46
C SER A 41 2.32 23.69 13.49
N ASP A 42 3.58 23.55 13.89
CA ASP A 42 4.80 23.82 13.13
C ASP A 42 5.31 22.60 12.33
N GLY A 43 4.51 21.53 12.26
CA GLY A 43 4.84 20.33 11.49
C GLY A 43 5.11 20.64 10.02
N LEU A 44 6.23 20.13 9.49
CA LEU A 44 6.79 20.51 8.19
C LEU A 44 5.80 20.36 7.02
N TYR A 45 5.06 19.26 6.99
CA TYR A 45 4.16 18.93 5.87
C TYR A 45 2.69 18.95 6.26
N ASN A 46 2.35 18.54 7.48
CA ASN A 46 0.97 18.40 7.93
C ASN A 46 0.43 19.63 8.66
N GLN A 47 1.28 20.57 9.10
CA GLN A 47 0.91 21.87 9.64
C GLN A 47 -0.26 21.81 10.63
N GLY A 48 -0.09 21.02 11.69
CA GLY A 48 -1.10 20.87 12.73
C GLY A 48 -2.31 20.00 12.35
N ARG A 49 -2.13 18.97 11.51
CA ARG A 49 -3.22 18.06 11.11
C ARG A 49 -2.77 16.61 11.05
N LEU A 50 -3.71 15.71 11.30
CA LEU A 50 -3.52 14.26 11.11
C LEU A 50 -4.62 13.69 10.22
N CYS A 51 -4.26 12.62 9.52
CA CYS A 51 -5.23 11.71 8.92
C CYS A 51 -5.61 10.61 9.92
N PRO A 52 -6.65 9.80 9.63
CA PRO A 52 -7.06 8.70 10.51
C PRO A 52 -5.94 7.72 10.85
N ARG A 53 -4.99 7.45 9.94
CA ARG A 53 -3.83 6.57 10.21
C ARG A 53 -2.93 7.16 11.31
N GLY A 54 -2.57 8.44 11.18
CA GLY A 54 -1.75 9.10 12.21
C GLY A 54 -2.46 9.18 13.55
N SER A 55 -3.77 9.44 13.55
CA SER A 55 -4.58 9.44 14.77
C SER A 55 -4.67 8.07 15.45
N ALA A 56 -4.49 6.99 14.70
CA ALA A 56 -4.48 5.61 15.21
C ALA A 56 -3.13 5.19 15.83
N ALA A 57 -2.14 6.07 15.93
CA ALA A 57 -0.80 5.71 16.43
C ALA A 57 -0.84 5.13 17.85
N ALA A 58 -1.74 5.61 18.72
CA ALA A 58 -1.91 5.06 20.06
C ALA A 58 -2.41 3.61 20.01
N GLN A 59 -3.49 3.35 19.25
CA GLN A 59 -4.07 2.01 19.09
C GLN A 59 -3.10 1.05 18.38
N TYR A 60 -2.24 1.59 17.51
CA TYR A 60 -1.18 0.82 16.87
C TYR A 60 -0.12 0.38 17.86
N LEU A 61 0.33 1.25 18.77
CA LEU A 61 1.37 0.96 19.76
C LEU A 61 0.85 0.10 20.92
N ASP A 62 -0.37 0.38 21.42
CA ASP A 62 -1.01 -0.33 22.53
C ASP A 62 -1.94 -1.46 22.05
N HIS A 63 -1.64 -2.06 20.90
CA HIS A 63 -2.50 -3.10 20.33
C HIS A 63 -2.56 -4.35 21.25
N PRO A 64 -3.76 -4.94 21.49
CA PRO A 64 -3.91 -6.10 22.40
C PRO A 64 -3.08 -7.33 22.01
N LEU A 65 -2.73 -7.47 20.72
CA LEU A 65 -1.89 -8.56 20.22
C LEU A 65 -0.40 -8.21 20.23
N ARG A 66 0.01 -7.14 20.92
CA ARG A 66 1.41 -6.75 21.04
C ARG A 66 2.25 -7.89 21.64
N LEU A 67 3.31 -8.27 20.93
CA LEU A 67 4.23 -9.32 21.38
C LEU A 67 5.26 -8.76 22.37
N THR A 68 5.46 -9.48 23.46
CA THR A 68 6.51 -9.23 24.46
C THR A 68 7.44 -10.43 24.65
N SER A 69 7.11 -11.57 24.05
CA SER A 69 7.96 -12.78 24.04
C SER A 69 7.75 -13.55 22.73
N PRO A 70 8.74 -14.35 22.28
CA PRO A 70 8.56 -15.21 21.12
C PRO A 70 7.42 -16.21 21.32
N ARG A 71 6.61 -16.44 20.29
CA ARG A 71 5.49 -17.39 20.32
C ARG A 71 5.47 -18.24 19.05
N GLY A 72 5.09 -19.50 19.19
CA GLY A 72 4.84 -20.41 18.07
C GLY A 72 3.79 -21.43 18.44
N ASP A 73 2.90 -21.77 17.51
CA ASP A 73 1.81 -22.72 17.70
C ASP A 73 1.04 -22.48 19.02
N ASP A 74 0.64 -21.23 19.24
CA ASP A 74 -0.05 -20.73 20.43
C ASP A 74 0.71 -20.89 21.77
N SER A 75 1.97 -21.34 21.75
CA SER A 75 2.81 -21.51 22.94
C SER A 75 3.99 -20.53 22.98
N PRO A 76 4.38 -20.07 24.20
CA PRO A 76 5.60 -19.28 24.37
C PRO A 76 6.84 -20.07 23.91
N ARG A 77 7.82 -19.37 23.35
CA ARG A 77 9.13 -19.92 22.96
C ARG A 77 10.25 -19.14 23.65
N SER A 78 11.37 -19.82 23.90
CA SER A 78 12.55 -19.15 24.43
C SER A 78 13.37 -18.50 23.30
N TRP A 79 14.20 -17.51 23.65
CA TRP A 79 15.15 -16.93 22.69
C TRP A 79 16.21 -17.94 22.20
N ASN A 80 16.50 -18.98 22.99
CA ASN A 80 17.37 -20.09 22.56
C ASN A 80 16.72 -20.92 21.46
N ASP A 81 15.41 -21.19 21.56
CA ASP A 81 14.64 -21.87 20.51
C ASP A 81 14.63 -21.03 19.23
N VAL A 82 14.39 -19.72 19.33
CA VAL A 82 14.46 -18.79 18.20
C VAL A 82 15.81 -18.87 17.50
N GLN A 83 16.92 -18.81 18.27
CA GLN A 83 18.26 -18.89 17.69
C GLN A 83 18.51 -20.23 16.98
N ALA A 84 18.02 -21.33 17.55
CA ALA A 84 18.16 -22.66 16.95
C ALA A 84 17.39 -22.74 15.62
N LEU A 85 16.17 -22.20 15.57
CA LEU A 85 15.33 -22.17 14.36
C LEU A 85 15.91 -21.25 13.26
N LEU A 86 16.38 -20.05 13.64
CA LEU A 86 17.07 -19.18 12.70
C LEU A 86 18.32 -19.84 12.11
N LYS A 87 19.16 -20.46 12.96
CA LYS A 87 20.34 -21.21 12.50
C LYS A 87 19.97 -22.37 11.56
N LYS A 88 18.86 -23.06 11.84
CA LYS A 88 18.36 -24.14 10.97
C LYS A 88 17.94 -23.58 9.61
N ALA A 89 17.18 -22.50 9.58
CA ALA A 89 16.71 -21.87 8.36
C ALA A 89 17.88 -21.48 7.44
N VAL A 90 18.92 -20.81 7.97
CA VAL A 90 20.02 -20.29 7.15
C VAL A 90 21.06 -21.35 6.73
N LYS A 91 20.97 -22.62 7.21
CA LYS A 91 21.88 -23.71 6.78
C LYS A 91 21.79 -24.03 5.29
N ARG A 92 20.67 -23.75 4.67
CA ARG A 92 20.42 -23.98 3.23
C ARG A 92 19.93 -22.70 2.60
N PRO A 93 20.84 -21.75 2.33
CA PRO A 93 20.49 -20.43 1.84
C PRO A 93 19.70 -20.46 0.53
N GLU A 94 19.97 -21.45 -0.33
CA GLU A 94 19.25 -21.67 -1.60
C GLU A 94 17.77 -22.05 -1.40
N ARG A 95 17.40 -22.53 -0.19
CA ARG A 95 16.03 -22.91 0.18
C ARG A 95 15.38 -21.94 1.15
N THR A 96 16.06 -20.86 1.43
CA THR A 96 15.61 -19.83 2.38
C THR A 96 15.32 -18.54 1.66
N ALA A 97 14.23 -17.89 2.03
CA ALA A 97 13.91 -16.53 1.64
C ALA A 97 13.91 -15.60 2.86
N ILE A 98 14.32 -14.36 2.66
CA ILE A 98 14.11 -13.28 3.60
C ILE A 98 13.15 -12.29 2.96
N THR A 99 12.05 -11.97 3.67
CA THR A 99 11.07 -10.98 3.24
C THR A 99 10.99 -9.85 4.24
N PHE A 100 10.62 -8.66 3.77
CA PHE A 100 10.47 -7.47 4.60
C PHE A 100 9.36 -6.57 4.06
N ASP A 101 8.95 -5.58 4.82
CA ASP A 101 7.97 -4.58 4.40
C ASP A 101 8.37 -3.17 4.89
N ARG A 102 7.39 -2.26 4.93
CA ARG A 102 7.55 -0.85 5.36
C ARG A 102 8.03 -0.66 6.81
N ASN A 103 8.12 -1.74 7.60
CA ASN A 103 8.58 -1.65 9.00
C ASN A 103 10.08 -1.42 9.13
N LEU A 104 10.87 -1.51 8.06
CA LEU A 104 12.32 -1.25 8.09
C LEU A 104 12.64 0.23 7.84
N THR A 105 13.61 0.76 8.62
CA THR A 105 14.35 1.96 8.23
C THR A 105 15.35 1.62 7.13
N LEU A 106 15.94 2.61 6.48
CA LEU A 106 16.97 2.37 5.45
C LEU A 106 18.21 1.70 6.04
N GLU A 107 18.61 2.09 7.25
CA GLU A 107 19.73 1.48 7.96
C GLU A 107 19.46 0.00 8.30
N GLU A 108 18.25 -0.31 8.76
CA GLU A 108 17.84 -1.70 9.01
C GLU A 108 17.78 -2.53 7.72
N TYR A 109 17.30 -1.93 6.62
CA TYR A 109 17.32 -2.57 5.31
C TYR A 109 18.74 -2.88 4.86
N GLU A 110 19.67 -1.92 4.95
CA GLU A 110 21.07 -2.12 4.57
C GLU A 110 21.72 -3.24 5.38
N MET A 111 21.50 -3.26 6.70
CA MET A 111 22.01 -4.34 7.56
C MET A 111 21.41 -5.70 7.16
N LEU A 112 20.11 -5.75 6.87
CA LEU A 112 19.44 -7.01 6.51
C LEU A 112 19.88 -7.50 5.13
N ALA A 113 20.03 -6.60 4.16
CA ALA A 113 20.52 -6.92 2.82
C ALA A 113 21.97 -7.45 2.85
N ALA A 114 22.83 -6.80 3.63
CA ALA A 114 24.22 -7.26 3.85
C ALA A 114 24.25 -8.64 4.53
N ALA A 115 23.41 -8.87 5.54
CA ALA A 115 23.31 -10.17 6.20
C ALA A 115 22.80 -11.27 5.25
N ALA A 116 21.80 -10.99 4.43
CA ALA A 116 21.31 -11.92 3.41
C ALA A 116 22.42 -12.28 2.43
N ALA A 117 23.18 -11.28 1.93
CA ALA A 117 24.31 -11.49 1.04
C ALA A 117 25.43 -12.32 1.70
N GLY A 118 25.81 -11.99 2.93
CA GLY A 118 26.81 -12.74 3.69
C GLY A 118 26.44 -14.20 3.95
N LEU A 119 25.16 -14.49 4.11
CA LEU A 119 24.63 -15.85 4.25
C LEU A 119 24.46 -16.56 2.89
N GLY A 120 24.62 -15.89 1.76
CA GLY A 120 24.36 -16.44 0.43
C GLY A 120 22.87 -16.59 0.11
N ILE A 121 21.97 -15.91 0.84
CA ILE A 121 20.53 -15.94 0.58
C ILE A 121 20.20 -14.97 -0.56
N MET A 122 19.87 -15.53 -1.72
CA MET A 122 19.52 -14.77 -2.92
C MET A 122 18.05 -14.33 -2.93
N ASN A 123 17.18 -15.08 -2.28
CA ASN A 123 15.75 -14.84 -2.22
C ASN A 123 15.45 -13.76 -1.15
N PHE A 124 15.69 -12.50 -1.49
CA PHE A 124 15.53 -11.33 -0.62
C PHE A 124 14.61 -10.32 -1.30
N ALA A 125 13.39 -10.11 -0.77
CA ALA A 125 12.36 -9.30 -1.41
C ALA A 125 11.45 -8.57 -0.42
N SER A 126 10.95 -7.41 -0.85
CA SER A 126 9.82 -6.76 -0.19
C SER A 126 8.55 -7.60 -0.42
N SER A 127 7.80 -7.87 0.65
CA SER A 127 6.52 -8.60 0.60
C SER A 127 5.29 -7.69 0.66
N TYR A 128 5.51 -6.38 0.74
CA TYR A 128 4.44 -5.42 0.97
C TYR A 128 4.17 -4.57 -0.28
N LEU A 129 2.89 -4.59 -0.72
CA LEU A 129 2.37 -3.75 -1.80
C LEU A 129 3.35 -3.61 -2.98
N GLU A 130 3.89 -4.73 -3.40
CA GLU A 130 4.86 -4.79 -4.49
C GLU A 130 4.42 -4.02 -5.76
N PRO A 131 3.10 -3.97 -6.09
CA PRO A 131 2.62 -3.14 -7.21
C PRO A 131 2.98 -1.66 -7.09
N GLU A 132 3.12 -1.10 -5.87
CA GLU A 132 3.53 0.29 -5.67
C GLU A 132 4.99 0.54 -6.11
N ALA A 133 5.80 -0.51 -6.27
CA ALA A 133 7.16 -0.41 -6.78
C ALA A 133 7.25 0.22 -8.19
N VAL A 134 6.19 0.14 -8.98
CA VAL A 134 6.13 0.81 -10.30
C VAL A 134 6.16 2.34 -10.18
N LEU A 135 5.91 2.89 -8.99
CA LEU A 135 6.02 4.31 -8.69
C LEU A 135 7.44 4.74 -8.27
N HIS A 136 8.33 3.78 -7.94
CA HIS A 136 9.70 4.07 -7.49
C HIS A 136 10.51 4.94 -8.44
N PRO A 137 10.46 4.79 -9.78
CA PRO A 137 11.20 5.64 -10.71
C PRO A 137 10.83 7.12 -10.66
N PHE A 138 9.75 7.47 -9.97
CA PHE A 138 9.29 8.86 -9.83
C PHE A 138 9.70 9.50 -8.50
N TYR A 139 10.17 8.71 -7.52
CA TYR A 139 10.78 9.26 -6.31
C TYR A 139 12.14 9.85 -6.67
N ASN A 140 12.35 11.11 -6.31
CA ASN A 140 13.62 11.79 -6.52
C ASN A 140 14.11 12.39 -5.19
N PRO A 141 14.98 11.69 -4.44
CA PRO A 141 15.48 12.19 -3.17
C PRO A 141 16.39 13.42 -3.30
N GLU A 142 17.04 13.62 -4.46
CA GLU A 142 17.90 14.79 -4.72
C GLU A 142 17.08 16.06 -5.00
N LYS A 143 15.88 15.88 -5.54
CA LYS A 143 14.93 16.97 -5.78
C LYS A 143 13.58 16.64 -5.13
N PRO A 144 13.49 16.69 -3.80
CA PRO A 144 12.26 16.38 -3.10
C PRO A 144 11.12 17.31 -3.53
N PHE A 145 9.89 16.82 -3.47
CA PHE A 145 8.71 17.62 -3.79
C PHE A 145 8.39 18.59 -2.64
N ASN A 146 7.91 19.80 -3.01
CA ASN A 146 7.34 20.76 -2.06
C ASN A 146 6.04 21.33 -2.63
N PHE A 147 5.00 21.43 -1.82
CA PHE A 147 3.71 22.02 -2.23
C PHE A 147 3.82 23.48 -2.70
N ALA A 148 4.85 24.24 -2.31
CA ALA A 148 5.12 25.55 -2.86
C ALA A 148 5.34 25.55 -4.40
N GLU A 149 5.72 24.43 -4.97
CA GLU A 149 5.85 24.29 -6.43
C GLU A 149 4.51 24.46 -7.18
N LEU A 150 3.38 24.27 -6.48
CA LEU A 150 2.06 24.53 -7.02
C LEU A 150 1.84 26.01 -7.37
N ASP A 151 2.58 26.94 -6.76
CA ASP A 151 2.44 28.39 -7.02
C ASP A 151 2.82 28.76 -8.46
N SER A 152 3.68 27.96 -9.10
CA SER A 152 4.07 28.12 -10.51
C SER A 152 3.29 27.24 -11.48
N THR A 153 2.31 26.47 -11.00
CA THR A 153 1.59 25.44 -11.74
C THR A 153 0.14 25.87 -12.00
N GLN A 154 -0.34 25.74 -13.24
CA GLN A 154 -1.74 25.98 -13.58
C GLN A 154 -2.52 24.70 -13.88
N THR A 155 -1.84 23.58 -14.10
CA THR A 155 -2.48 22.29 -14.41
C THR A 155 -1.92 21.20 -13.53
N VAL A 156 -2.81 20.52 -12.80
CA VAL A 156 -2.50 19.37 -11.97
C VAL A 156 -3.31 18.17 -12.47
N LEU A 157 -2.63 17.07 -12.69
CA LEU A 157 -3.22 15.76 -12.98
C LEU A 157 -3.16 14.88 -11.74
N ILE A 158 -4.27 14.27 -11.35
CA ILE A 158 -4.30 13.22 -10.32
C ILE A 158 -4.75 11.91 -10.95
N VAL A 159 -4.03 10.84 -10.68
CA VAL A 159 -4.41 9.49 -11.08
C VAL A 159 -4.64 8.64 -9.83
N GLY A 160 -5.87 8.12 -9.70
CA GLY A 160 -6.33 7.36 -8.53
C GLY A 160 -6.97 8.23 -7.43
N ASP A 161 -7.38 7.59 -6.34
CA ASP A 161 -8.10 8.24 -5.23
C ASP A 161 -7.15 8.83 -4.19
N LEU A 162 -6.42 9.87 -4.58
CA LEU A 162 -5.36 10.47 -3.78
C LEU A 162 -5.86 10.98 -2.42
N PHE A 163 -7.03 11.65 -2.38
CA PHE A 163 -7.51 12.30 -1.15
C PHE A 163 -8.04 11.32 -0.10
N ASN A 164 -8.59 10.18 -0.50
CA ASN A 164 -8.98 9.13 0.44
C ASN A 164 -7.77 8.31 0.91
N GLN A 165 -6.84 7.99 0.02
CA GLN A 165 -5.65 7.21 0.39
C GLN A 165 -4.64 8.05 1.18
N PHE A 166 -4.45 9.31 0.80
CA PHE A 166 -3.46 10.23 1.38
C PHE A 166 -4.13 11.58 1.75
N PRO A 167 -5.00 11.62 2.79
CA PRO A 167 -5.87 12.77 3.07
C PRO A 167 -5.14 14.10 3.24
N MET A 168 -3.89 14.08 3.68
CA MET A 168 -3.11 15.29 3.91
C MET A 168 -2.78 16.03 2.61
N THR A 169 -2.86 15.37 1.45
CA THR A 169 -2.69 16.00 0.14
C THR A 169 -3.88 16.85 -0.27
N SER A 170 -5.06 16.62 0.30
CA SER A 170 -6.31 17.23 -0.15
C SER A 170 -6.30 18.75 0.03
N ARG A 171 -5.93 19.23 1.21
CA ARG A 171 -6.00 20.67 1.51
C ARG A 171 -5.14 21.53 0.59
N PRO A 172 -3.81 21.29 0.46
CA PRO A 172 -2.98 22.14 -0.40
C PRO A 172 -3.43 22.11 -1.86
N LEU A 173 -3.92 20.96 -2.35
CA LEU A 173 -4.42 20.84 -3.73
C LEU A 173 -5.78 21.51 -3.93
N ILE A 174 -6.69 21.45 -2.95
CA ILE A 174 -7.97 22.14 -2.99
C ILE A 174 -7.77 23.66 -2.87
N GLU A 175 -6.94 24.13 -1.94
CA GLU A 175 -6.61 25.55 -1.81
C GLU A 175 -5.97 26.09 -3.10
N TRP A 176 -5.02 25.37 -3.68
CA TRP A 176 -4.45 25.72 -4.97
C TRP A 176 -5.53 25.77 -6.06
N ARG A 177 -6.41 24.78 -6.15
CA ARG A 177 -7.46 24.70 -7.16
C ARG A 177 -8.40 25.92 -7.14
N TYR A 178 -8.74 26.42 -5.95
CA TYR A 178 -9.66 27.54 -5.79
C TYR A 178 -8.99 28.92 -5.72
N ARG A 179 -7.66 28.98 -5.64
CA ARG A 179 -6.89 30.24 -5.59
C ARG A 179 -6.99 31.03 -6.90
N ASP A 180 -7.02 30.34 -8.04
CA ASP A 180 -7.19 30.96 -9.37
C ASP A 180 -8.18 30.13 -10.21
N ARG A 181 -9.10 30.81 -10.89
CA ARG A 181 -10.06 30.18 -11.81
C ARG A 181 -9.39 29.48 -12.99
N LYS A 182 -8.17 29.88 -13.35
CA LYS A 182 -7.37 29.25 -14.40
C LYS A 182 -6.77 27.91 -13.98
N ASN A 183 -6.68 27.64 -12.67
CA ASN A 183 -6.14 26.39 -12.17
C ASN A 183 -7.04 25.20 -12.56
N ARG A 184 -6.47 24.22 -13.23
CA ARG A 184 -7.18 23.06 -13.74
C ARG A 184 -6.73 21.81 -12.98
N LEU A 185 -7.67 21.17 -12.30
CA LEU A 185 -7.48 19.88 -11.64
C LEU A 185 -8.13 18.78 -12.47
N ILE A 186 -7.31 17.98 -13.13
CA ILE A 186 -7.73 16.83 -13.92
C ILE A 186 -7.61 15.59 -13.03
N VAL A 187 -8.68 14.79 -12.94
CA VAL A 187 -8.68 13.53 -12.16
C VAL A 187 -9.06 12.37 -13.07
N ILE A 188 -8.25 11.33 -13.05
CA ILE A 188 -8.50 10.06 -13.73
C ILE A 188 -8.76 8.99 -12.68
N ASP A 189 -9.96 8.41 -12.68
CA ASP A 189 -10.33 7.29 -11.81
C ASP A 189 -11.50 6.50 -12.42
N SER A 190 -11.65 5.25 -12.05
CA SER A 190 -12.74 4.37 -12.51
C SER A 190 -14.02 4.50 -11.69
N VAL A 191 -13.96 5.08 -10.49
CA VAL A 191 -15.11 5.29 -9.59
C VAL A 191 -15.21 6.74 -9.16
N GLY A 192 -16.39 7.14 -8.70
CA GLY A 192 -16.60 8.46 -8.09
C GLY A 192 -15.97 8.53 -6.72
N THR A 193 -14.88 9.28 -6.60
CA THR A 193 -14.11 9.43 -5.37
C THR A 193 -14.22 10.82 -4.77
N TYR A 194 -13.76 10.96 -3.52
CA TYR A 194 -13.65 12.28 -2.90
C TYR A 194 -12.70 13.18 -3.68
N THR A 195 -11.63 12.63 -4.25
CA THR A 195 -10.70 13.34 -5.14
C THR A 195 -11.43 13.93 -6.35
N GLY A 196 -12.26 13.11 -7.01
CA GLY A 196 -13.01 13.52 -8.21
C GLY A 196 -14.01 14.65 -7.96
N LYS A 197 -14.53 14.82 -6.73
CA LYS A 197 -15.46 15.92 -6.40
C LYS A 197 -14.87 17.32 -6.59
N PHE A 198 -13.56 17.46 -6.51
CA PHE A 198 -12.86 18.75 -6.65
C PHE A 198 -12.26 18.96 -8.05
N ALA A 199 -12.39 17.98 -8.93
CA ALA A 199 -11.88 18.06 -10.29
C ALA A 199 -12.57 19.18 -11.10
N THR A 200 -11.79 19.88 -11.93
CA THR A 200 -12.34 20.64 -13.07
C THR A 200 -12.76 19.74 -14.19
N ASP A 201 -11.94 18.69 -14.40
CA ASP A 201 -12.15 17.69 -15.44
C ASP A 201 -11.98 16.30 -14.80
N TRP A 202 -13.06 15.60 -14.58
CA TRP A 202 -13.03 14.24 -14.11
C TRP A 202 -13.25 13.27 -15.27
N ILE A 203 -12.25 12.41 -15.52
CA ILE A 203 -12.29 11.36 -16.52
C ILE A 203 -12.57 10.04 -15.81
N ARG A 204 -13.75 9.49 -16.03
CA ARG A 204 -14.15 8.20 -15.48
C ARG A 204 -13.80 7.10 -16.46
N THR A 205 -12.63 6.47 -16.29
CA THR A 205 -12.22 5.33 -17.11
C THR A 205 -12.99 4.07 -16.73
N PRO A 206 -13.14 3.08 -17.63
CA PRO A 206 -13.47 1.72 -17.22
C PRO A 206 -12.44 1.19 -16.20
N VAL A 207 -12.86 0.25 -15.35
CA VAL A 207 -11.99 -0.33 -14.31
C VAL A 207 -10.71 -0.91 -14.91
N GLY A 208 -9.56 -0.40 -14.47
CA GLY A 208 -8.24 -0.83 -14.92
C GLY A 208 -7.76 -0.22 -16.21
N TYR A 209 -8.49 0.75 -16.79
CA TYR A 209 -8.12 1.42 -18.06
C TYR A 209 -7.33 2.72 -17.84
N GLU A 210 -6.98 3.05 -16.60
CA GLU A 210 -6.16 4.23 -16.27
C GLU A 210 -4.86 4.28 -17.10
N PRO A 211 -4.10 3.16 -17.31
CA PRO A 211 -2.91 3.17 -18.17
C PRO A 211 -3.20 3.55 -19.62
N LEU A 212 -4.33 3.10 -20.18
CA LEU A 212 -4.72 3.43 -21.56
C LEU A 212 -5.02 4.92 -21.72
N MET A 213 -5.69 5.51 -20.73
CA MET A 213 -5.95 6.95 -20.70
C MET A 213 -4.65 7.74 -20.62
N LEU A 214 -3.70 7.32 -19.76
CA LEU A 214 -2.38 7.96 -19.65
C LEU A 214 -1.59 7.90 -20.97
N LEU A 215 -1.60 6.75 -21.65
CA LEU A 215 -0.97 6.58 -22.97
C LEU A 215 -1.64 7.46 -24.05
N ALA A 216 -2.96 7.59 -24.03
CA ALA A 216 -3.70 8.47 -24.95
C ALA A 216 -3.35 9.95 -24.70
N LEU A 217 -3.26 10.38 -23.43
CA LEU A 217 -2.80 11.72 -23.06
C LEU A 217 -1.33 11.98 -23.45
N ALA A 218 -0.50 10.94 -23.45
CA ALA A 218 0.89 11.00 -23.90
C ALA A 218 1.05 10.96 -25.44
N GLY A 219 -0.06 10.80 -26.20
CA GLY A 219 -0.01 10.62 -27.67
C GLY A 219 0.66 9.30 -28.11
N ARG A 220 0.73 8.30 -27.19
CA ARG A 220 1.32 6.98 -27.45
C ARG A 220 0.30 5.93 -27.86
N SER A 221 -0.97 6.23 -27.76
CA SER A 221 -2.08 5.45 -28.32
C SER A 221 -3.16 6.40 -28.84
N ASP A 222 -3.90 5.97 -29.86
CA ASP A 222 -5.05 6.73 -30.29
C ASP A 222 -6.12 6.71 -29.19
N PRO A 223 -6.69 7.90 -28.86
CA PRO A 223 -7.82 7.93 -27.97
C PRO A 223 -9.00 7.21 -28.63
N ALA A 224 -9.61 6.29 -27.89
CA ALA A 224 -10.76 5.53 -28.32
C ALA A 224 -11.97 5.85 -27.42
N ASP A 225 -13.18 5.67 -27.94
CA ASP A 225 -14.42 5.98 -27.20
C ASP A 225 -14.63 5.07 -25.98
N ASP A 226 -13.89 3.96 -25.90
CA ASP A 226 -13.91 3.03 -24.78
C ASP A 226 -13.15 3.52 -23.52
N LEU A 227 -12.48 4.67 -23.59
CA LEU A 227 -11.69 5.21 -22.48
C LEU A 227 -12.51 5.99 -21.43
N GLY A 228 -13.83 6.10 -21.58
CA GLY A 228 -14.71 6.81 -20.65
C GLY A 228 -14.78 8.32 -20.85
N ALA A 229 -14.17 8.85 -21.93
CA ALA A 229 -14.29 10.24 -22.35
C ALA A 229 -14.29 10.34 -23.87
N PRO A 230 -14.99 11.34 -24.48
CA PRO A 230 -14.93 11.58 -25.91
C PRO A 230 -13.50 11.84 -26.39
N VAL A 231 -13.15 11.33 -27.57
CA VAL A 231 -11.82 11.50 -28.18
C VAL A 231 -11.40 12.97 -28.26
N THR A 232 -12.35 13.88 -28.60
CA THR A 232 -12.10 15.33 -28.62
C THR A 232 -11.66 15.87 -27.26
N LYS A 233 -12.27 15.38 -26.18
CA LYS A 233 -11.92 15.79 -24.81
C LYS A 233 -10.53 15.29 -24.40
N VAL A 234 -10.18 14.05 -24.74
CA VAL A 234 -8.85 13.50 -24.47
C VAL A 234 -7.76 14.33 -25.18
N ARG A 235 -7.99 14.70 -26.46
CA ARG A 235 -7.07 15.55 -27.23
C ARG A 235 -6.96 16.96 -26.64
N GLU A 236 -8.06 17.56 -26.20
CA GLU A 236 -8.06 18.86 -25.50
C GLU A 236 -7.19 18.81 -24.25
N LEU A 237 -7.36 17.77 -23.41
CA LEU A 237 -6.60 17.61 -22.17
C LEU A 237 -5.12 17.33 -22.44
N ALA A 238 -4.79 16.52 -23.46
CA ALA A 238 -3.41 16.27 -23.86
C ALA A 238 -2.72 17.58 -24.30
N ALA A 239 -3.38 18.40 -25.14
CA ALA A 239 -2.85 19.69 -25.56
C ALA A 239 -2.69 20.66 -24.37
N MET A 240 -3.63 20.65 -23.41
CA MET A 240 -3.55 21.45 -22.20
C MET A 240 -2.35 21.06 -21.34
N LEU A 241 -2.15 19.76 -21.10
CA LEU A 241 -1.00 19.25 -20.34
C LEU A 241 0.32 19.61 -21.03
N ALA A 242 0.42 19.43 -22.34
CA ALA A 242 1.62 19.75 -23.11
C ALA A 242 1.96 21.25 -23.14
N SER A 243 0.95 22.12 -23.14
CA SER A 243 1.13 23.57 -23.11
C SER A 243 1.39 24.13 -21.69
N SER A 244 1.15 23.35 -20.65
CA SER A 244 1.26 23.76 -19.27
C SER A 244 2.73 23.80 -18.84
N LYS A 245 3.31 25.00 -18.75
CA LYS A 245 4.63 25.18 -18.14
C LYS A 245 4.54 24.79 -16.65
N GLY A 246 5.39 23.84 -16.23
CA GLY A 246 5.45 23.38 -14.84
C GLY A 246 4.24 22.52 -14.43
N GLY A 247 3.58 21.85 -15.35
CA GLY A 247 2.49 20.91 -15.04
C GLY A 247 2.92 19.83 -14.06
N MET A 248 2.01 19.41 -13.17
CA MET A 248 2.33 18.47 -12.11
C MET A 248 1.35 17.29 -12.11
N GLY A 249 1.88 16.09 -11.95
CA GLY A 249 1.10 14.86 -11.82
C GLY A 249 1.25 14.24 -10.43
N PHE A 250 0.15 13.89 -9.78
CA PHE A 250 0.14 13.14 -8.55
C PHE A 250 -0.41 11.75 -8.83
N ALA A 251 0.36 10.72 -8.52
CA ALA A 251 -0.01 9.34 -8.80
C ALA A 251 -0.06 8.51 -7.51
N CYS A 252 -1.15 7.80 -7.31
CA CYS A 252 -1.24 6.69 -6.37
C CYS A 252 -1.84 5.48 -7.10
N LEU A 253 -1.36 4.29 -6.74
CA LEU A 253 -1.86 3.08 -7.38
C LEU A 253 -3.27 2.75 -6.88
N PRO A 254 -4.27 2.56 -7.77
CA PRO A 254 -5.60 2.11 -7.37
C PRO A 254 -5.56 0.63 -6.98
N PHE A 255 -5.36 0.34 -5.69
CA PHE A 255 -5.27 -1.03 -5.19
C PHE A 255 -6.53 -1.84 -5.51
N GLY A 256 -6.35 -3.07 -6.05
CA GLY A 256 -7.46 -3.95 -6.43
C GLY A 256 -8.34 -3.43 -7.57
N ARG A 257 -7.95 -2.35 -8.24
CA ARG A 257 -8.60 -1.80 -9.45
C ARG A 257 -7.70 -1.86 -10.67
N THR A 258 -6.39 -1.72 -10.48
CA THR A 258 -5.40 -1.78 -11.57
C THR A 258 -5.26 -3.20 -12.06
N ARG A 259 -5.42 -3.40 -13.36
CA ARG A 259 -5.27 -4.71 -14.03
C ARG A 259 -3.83 -5.00 -14.44
N ASP A 260 -3.03 -3.97 -14.66
CA ASP A 260 -1.63 -4.07 -15.08
C ASP A 260 -0.81 -2.93 -14.44
N PRO A 261 -0.23 -3.16 -13.25
CA PRO A 261 0.60 -2.16 -12.57
C PRO A 261 1.85 -1.77 -13.36
N LEU A 262 2.47 -2.71 -14.09
CA LEU A 262 3.66 -2.42 -14.91
C LEU A 262 3.32 -1.47 -16.06
N LEU A 263 2.20 -1.71 -16.74
CA LEU A 263 1.73 -0.80 -17.77
C LEU A 263 1.37 0.58 -17.19
N PHE A 264 0.81 0.62 -15.96
CA PHE A 264 0.53 1.89 -15.27
C PHE A 264 1.81 2.71 -15.05
N GLY A 265 2.87 2.11 -14.53
CA GLY A 265 4.16 2.78 -14.34
C GLY A 265 4.79 3.24 -15.66
N ALA A 266 4.75 2.39 -16.70
CA ALA A 266 5.25 2.74 -18.02
C ALA A 266 4.44 3.87 -18.68
N ALA A 267 3.11 3.86 -18.54
CA ALA A 267 2.25 4.91 -19.06
C ALA A 267 2.49 6.26 -18.36
N LEU A 268 2.74 6.27 -17.06
CA LEU A 268 3.17 7.47 -16.32
C LEU A 268 4.53 7.99 -16.85
N SER A 269 5.47 7.10 -17.15
CA SER A 269 6.77 7.49 -17.73
C SER A 269 6.58 8.09 -19.11
N CYS A 270 5.79 7.45 -19.99
CA CYS A 270 5.45 8.00 -21.30
C CYS A 270 4.81 9.38 -21.21
N LEU A 271 3.89 9.57 -20.28
CA LEU A 271 3.23 10.86 -20.06
C LEU A 271 4.23 11.93 -19.60
N ARG A 272 5.07 11.59 -18.60
CA ARG A 272 6.14 12.49 -18.12
C ARG A 272 7.05 12.96 -19.26
N GLU A 273 7.47 12.04 -20.11
CA GLU A 273 8.35 12.32 -21.25
C GLU A 273 7.67 13.17 -22.34
N ALA A 274 6.41 12.85 -22.65
CA ALA A 274 5.68 13.50 -23.73
C ALA A 274 5.27 14.94 -23.41
N VAL A 275 4.82 15.19 -22.16
CA VAL A 275 4.24 16.49 -21.80
C VAL A 275 5.10 17.27 -20.78
N GLY A 276 6.22 16.70 -20.31
CA GLY A 276 7.16 17.38 -19.41
C GLY A 276 6.63 17.64 -17.99
N ILE A 277 5.58 16.94 -17.55
CA ILE A 277 5.07 17.11 -16.18
C ILE A 277 5.97 16.43 -15.16
N ARG A 278 6.06 17.02 -13.97
CA ARG A 278 6.66 16.36 -12.82
C ARG A 278 5.66 15.39 -12.21
N VAL A 279 6.00 14.11 -12.12
CA VAL A 279 5.20 13.10 -11.42
C VAL A 279 5.65 12.98 -9.98
N VAL A 280 4.73 13.16 -9.04
CA VAL A 280 4.93 13.00 -7.59
C VAL A 280 4.17 11.76 -7.14
N PRO A 281 4.88 10.68 -6.77
CA PRO A 281 4.24 9.46 -6.31
C PRO A 281 3.82 9.54 -4.86
N PHE A 282 2.67 8.92 -4.54
CA PHE A 282 2.24 8.65 -3.19
C PHE A 282 1.96 7.15 -3.02
N ALA A 283 2.59 6.54 -2.04
CA ALA A 283 2.47 5.12 -1.73
C ALA A 283 2.46 4.91 -0.21
N GLU A 284 2.06 3.74 0.25
CA GLU A 284 2.26 3.38 1.66
C GLU A 284 3.71 2.98 1.95
N TYR A 285 4.43 2.53 0.92
CA TYR A 285 5.84 2.22 1.03
C TYR A 285 6.62 2.83 -0.14
N ALA A 286 7.64 3.62 0.18
CA ALA A 286 8.53 4.26 -0.78
C ALA A 286 9.97 3.70 -0.75
N GLY A 287 10.24 2.73 0.11
CA GLY A 287 11.58 2.19 0.36
C GLY A 287 12.07 1.16 -0.67
N PRO A 288 13.24 0.56 -0.44
CA PRO A 288 13.88 -0.40 -1.34
C PRO A 288 13.05 -1.66 -1.57
N GLN A 289 13.30 -2.38 -2.69
CA GLN A 289 12.48 -3.53 -3.10
C GLN A 289 13.12 -4.91 -2.85
N GLY A 290 14.39 -4.96 -2.54
CA GLY A 290 15.14 -6.20 -2.39
C GLY A 290 15.83 -6.66 -3.67
N ARG A 291 16.38 -7.87 -3.68
CA ARG A 291 17.20 -8.44 -4.74
C ARG A 291 16.43 -9.17 -5.83
N VAL A 292 15.31 -9.78 -5.45
CA VAL A 292 14.37 -10.46 -6.34
C VAL A 292 12.97 -9.92 -6.13
N ARG A 293 12.03 -10.28 -6.97
CA ARG A 293 10.62 -9.95 -6.77
C ARG A 293 9.95 -10.94 -5.81
N PHE A 294 8.94 -10.48 -5.10
CA PHE A 294 8.21 -11.33 -4.17
C PHE A 294 7.51 -12.51 -4.87
N GLY A 295 7.04 -12.30 -6.10
CA GLY A 295 6.47 -13.35 -6.93
C GLY A 295 7.42 -14.50 -7.22
N ASP A 296 8.74 -14.23 -7.34
CA ASP A 296 9.76 -15.29 -7.51
C ASP A 296 9.85 -16.15 -6.25
N ILE A 297 9.78 -15.50 -5.05
CA ILE A 297 9.71 -16.23 -3.77
C ILE A 297 8.45 -17.10 -3.71
N LEU A 298 7.29 -16.56 -4.10
CA LEU A 298 6.04 -17.33 -4.14
C LEU A 298 6.09 -18.50 -5.14
N ALA A 299 6.72 -18.32 -6.29
CA ALA A 299 6.98 -19.41 -7.23
C ALA A 299 7.84 -20.48 -6.58
N GLY A 300 8.90 -20.10 -5.86
CA GLY A 300 9.75 -21.01 -5.09
C GLY A 300 9.01 -21.74 -3.97
N VAL A 301 8.04 -21.11 -3.32
CA VAL A 301 7.15 -21.77 -2.34
C VAL A 301 6.25 -22.79 -3.02
N LYS A 302 5.61 -22.41 -4.14
CA LYS A 302 4.71 -23.30 -4.90
C LYS A 302 5.42 -24.54 -5.43
N ASN A 303 6.61 -24.40 -5.99
CA ASN A 303 7.41 -25.51 -6.52
C ASN A 303 8.25 -26.24 -5.46
N ARG A 304 8.15 -25.84 -4.17
CA ARG A 304 8.84 -26.39 -3.01
C ARG A 304 10.37 -26.24 -3.02
N SER A 305 10.93 -25.35 -3.82
CA SER A 305 12.36 -24.99 -3.74
C SER A 305 12.65 -24.16 -2.48
N ILE A 306 11.75 -23.27 -2.06
CA ILE A 306 11.82 -22.54 -0.78
C ILE A 306 11.11 -23.33 0.32
N LYS A 307 11.77 -23.48 1.47
CA LYS A 307 11.30 -24.21 2.65
C LYS A 307 11.24 -23.36 3.91
N HIS A 308 12.01 -22.29 3.95
CA HIS A 308 12.08 -21.37 5.09
C HIS A 308 11.87 -19.95 4.60
N VAL A 309 11.06 -19.19 5.33
CA VAL A 309 10.90 -17.75 5.13
C VAL A 309 11.17 -17.06 6.46
N ILE A 310 12.14 -16.16 6.49
CA ILE A 310 12.39 -15.24 7.61
C ILE A 310 11.79 -13.89 7.21
N ASN A 311 10.69 -13.53 7.85
CA ASN A 311 9.94 -12.32 7.51
C ASN A 311 10.20 -11.21 8.52
N PHE A 312 10.62 -10.03 8.04
CA PHE A 312 10.81 -8.80 8.80
C PHE A 312 9.74 -7.79 8.43
N GLY A 313 8.47 -8.15 8.63
CA GLY A 313 7.35 -7.31 8.21
C GLY A 313 6.07 -7.61 8.96
N GLU A 314 5.20 -6.61 9.04
CA GLU A 314 3.96 -6.65 9.83
C GLU A 314 2.80 -7.33 9.10
N ILE A 315 2.82 -7.33 7.77
CA ILE A 315 1.64 -7.59 6.95
C ILE A 315 1.64 -8.97 6.33
N PHE A 316 2.81 -9.47 5.92
CA PHE A 316 2.95 -10.83 5.41
C PHE A 316 2.95 -11.85 6.57
N PRO A 317 2.29 -13.02 6.49
CA PRO A 317 1.52 -13.48 5.33
C PRO A 317 0.05 -13.05 5.29
N ALA A 318 -0.44 -12.31 6.28
CA ALA A 318 -1.84 -11.88 6.39
C ALA A 318 -2.32 -11.03 5.19
N ALA A 319 -1.39 -10.36 4.50
CA ALA A 319 -1.71 -9.60 3.28
C ALA A 319 -2.22 -10.48 2.13
N TYR A 320 -1.89 -11.77 2.15
CA TYR A 320 -2.19 -12.71 1.07
C TYR A 320 -2.93 -13.95 1.58
N PRO A 321 -4.16 -13.84 2.07
CA PRO A 321 -4.90 -14.96 2.67
C PRO A 321 -5.12 -16.13 1.71
N THR A 322 -5.17 -15.88 0.42
CA THR A 322 -5.29 -16.93 -0.62
C THR A 322 -4.04 -17.79 -0.75
N LEU A 323 -2.90 -17.35 -0.21
CA LEU A 323 -1.64 -18.11 -0.20
C LEU A 323 -1.46 -18.99 1.06
N ARG A 324 -2.39 -18.96 2.02
CA ARG A 324 -2.30 -19.77 3.26
C ARG A 324 -2.00 -21.24 2.98
N LYS A 325 -2.68 -21.84 2.00
CA LYS A 325 -2.50 -23.26 1.65
C LYS A 325 -1.09 -23.57 1.10
N PRO A 326 -0.54 -22.84 0.12
CA PRO A 326 0.86 -23.01 -0.29
C PRO A 326 1.86 -22.74 0.84
N LEU A 327 1.63 -21.71 1.67
CA LEU A 327 2.50 -21.32 2.77
C LEU A 327 2.49 -22.34 3.92
N GLY A 328 1.45 -23.17 4.08
CA GLY A 328 1.39 -24.23 5.09
C GLY A 328 2.48 -25.31 4.97
N ASN A 329 3.20 -25.37 3.84
CA ASN A 329 4.34 -26.28 3.63
C ASN A 329 5.71 -25.63 3.86
N VAL A 330 5.74 -24.39 4.37
CA VAL A 330 6.94 -23.58 4.56
C VAL A 330 7.03 -23.20 6.03
N GLU A 331 8.21 -23.32 6.62
CA GLU A 331 8.49 -22.84 7.97
C GLU A 331 8.67 -21.30 7.91
N ILE A 332 7.74 -20.56 8.49
CA ILE A 332 7.79 -19.09 8.51
C ILE A 332 8.18 -18.62 9.91
N ILE A 333 9.22 -17.80 9.96
CA ILE A 333 9.69 -17.11 11.15
C ILE A 333 9.43 -15.61 10.93
N SER A 334 8.45 -15.04 11.64
CA SER A 334 8.05 -13.64 11.49
C SER A 334 8.60 -12.78 12.61
N CYS A 335 9.46 -11.83 12.28
CA CYS A 335 9.97 -10.79 13.19
C CYS A 335 9.00 -9.61 13.12
N VAL A 336 8.05 -9.57 14.04
CA VAL A 336 6.87 -8.70 13.97
C VAL A 336 6.54 -8.10 15.36
N PRO A 337 5.92 -6.90 15.40
CA PRO A 337 5.47 -6.33 16.66
C PRO A 337 4.24 -7.03 17.26
N TRP A 338 3.39 -7.66 16.43
CA TRP A 338 2.12 -8.27 16.87
C TRP A 338 1.99 -9.73 16.47
N LEU A 339 1.21 -10.45 17.26
CA LEU A 339 0.85 -11.84 16.97
C LEU A 339 0.02 -11.92 15.68
N GLY A 340 0.52 -12.68 14.73
CA GLY A 340 -0.20 -13.10 13.54
C GLY A 340 -0.58 -14.58 13.60
N ASP A 341 -1.45 -15.00 12.71
CA ASP A 341 -1.97 -16.38 12.66
C ASP A 341 -0.90 -17.43 12.31
N GLY A 342 -0.68 -18.41 13.19
CA GLY A 342 -0.14 -19.72 12.81
C GLY A 342 1.34 -19.83 12.43
N PHE A 343 2.20 -18.88 12.86
CA PHE A 343 3.63 -18.90 12.57
C PHE A 343 4.45 -18.61 13.82
N LEU A 344 5.74 -18.96 13.81
CA LEU A 344 6.65 -18.50 14.85
C LEU A 344 6.79 -16.99 14.75
N ALA A 345 6.28 -16.29 15.75
CA ALA A 345 6.35 -14.84 15.86
C ALA A 345 7.43 -14.41 16.87
N ILE A 346 8.33 -13.55 16.44
CA ILE A 346 9.44 -13.00 17.24
C ILE A 346 9.16 -11.52 17.48
N PRO A 347 9.07 -11.06 18.74
CA PRO A 347 8.78 -9.67 19.06
C PRO A 347 9.89 -8.74 18.60
N THR A 348 9.52 -7.70 17.84
CA THR A 348 10.43 -6.64 17.38
C THR A 348 9.84 -5.26 17.61
N ALA A 349 10.67 -4.22 17.46
CA ALA A 349 10.23 -2.85 17.54
C ALA A 349 9.16 -2.54 16.47
N ALA A 350 8.12 -1.82 16.86
CA ALA A 350 7.13 -1.27 15.95
C ALA A 350 7.67 -0.03 15.22
N GLN A 351 7.00 0.41 14.14
CA GLN A 351 7.46 1.55 13.33
C GLN A 351 7.72 2.82 14.14
N LEU A 352 6.88 3.13 15.13
CA LEU A 352 7.00 4.33 15.95
C LEU A 352 7.92 4.16 17.18
N GLU A 353 8.55 3.02 17.33
CA GLU A 353 9.54 2.73 18.39
C GLU A 353 10.99 2.74 17.89
N LYS A 354 11.21 3.22 16.66
CA LYS A 354 12.51 3.17 15.97
C LYS A 354 13.06 4.55 15.68
N ALA A 355 14.39 4.65 15.67
CA ALA A 355 15.13 5.73 15.02
C ALA A 355 15.69 5.25 13.68
N GLY A 356 15.87 6.16 12.75
CA GLY A 356 16.51 5.90 11.47
C GLY A 356 15.96 6.75 10.34
N THR A 357 16.29 6.40 9.11
CA THR A 357 15.90 7.14 7.92
C THR A 357 14.81 6.40 7.14
N VAL A 358 13.79 7.12 6.70
CA VAL A 358 12.73 6.62 5.82
C VAL A 358 12.65 7.44 4.53
N MET A 359 12.30 6.78 3.42
CA MET A 359 12.01 7.46 2.16
C MET A 359 10.56 7.93 2.13
N THR A 360 10.34 9.18 1.69
CA THR A 360 9.00 9.79 1.62
C THR A 360 8.76 10.42 0.26
N SER A 361 7.54 10.85 -0.02
CA SER A 361 7.22 11.66 -1.22
C SER A 361 7.95 13.01 -1.24
N PHE A 362 8.46 13.45 -0.09
CA PHE A 362 9.18 14.71 0.12
C PHE A 362 10.70 14.52 0.33
N GLY A 363 11.25 13.36 -0.04
CA GLY A 363 12.67 13.02 0.12
C GLY A 363 12.95 12.11 1.32
N MET A 364 14.22 12.05 1.69
CA MET A 364 14.67 11.29 2.87
C MET A 364 14.30 12.03 4.15
N ARG A 365 13.85 11.28 5.16
CA ARG A 365 13.49 11.83 6.47
C ARG A 365 14.04 11.00 7.59
N HIS A 366 14.73 11.66 8.53
CA HIS A 366 15.11 11.03 9.79
C HIS A 366 13.92 11.00 10.75
N ILE A 367 13.73 9.87 11.39
CA ILE A 367 12.67 9.65 12.39
C ILE A 367 13.30 9.31 13.74
N GLU A 368 12.63 9.76 14.80
CA GLU A 368 12.97 9.44 16.19
C GLU A 368 11.90 8.53 16.81
N PRO A 369 12.26 7.67 17.76
CA PRO A 369 11.27 6.82 18.41
C PRO A 369 10.29 7.67 19.21
N ALA A 370 8.99 7.39 19.07
CA ALA A 370 7.93 8.04 19.84
C ALA A 370 7.92 7.61 21.30
N MET A 371 8.38 6.39 21.55
CA MET A 371 8.46 5.80 22.88
C MET A 371 9.50 4.67 22.90
N ALA A 372 9.84 4.21 24.11
CA ALA A 372 10.70 3.04 24.26
C ALA A 372 10.05 1.79 23.66
N MET A 373 10.87 0.94 23.09
CA MET A 373 10.44 -0.36 22.57
C MET A 373 9.78 -1.20 23.67
N ALA A 374 8.74 -1.97 23.31
CA ALA A 374 8.06 -2.85 24.24
C ALA A 374 9.02 -3.85 24.91
N SER A 375 8.82 -4.06 26.22
CA SER A 375 9.64 -4.99 27.01
C SER A 375 9.66 -6.39 26.37
N GLY A 376 10.83 -7.02 26.32
CA GLY A 376 11.02 -8.35 25.73
C GLY A 376 11.13 -8.39 24.21
N SER A 377 10.86 -7.27 23.51
CA SER A 377 11.16 -7.12 22.09
C SER A 377 12.65 -6.94 21.85
N ARG A 378 13.09 -7.19 20.61
CA ARG A 378 14.45 -6.92 20.14
C ARG A 378 14.44 -6.01 18.93
N THR A 379 15.49 -5.25 18.77
CA THR A 379 15.73 -4.49 17.53
C THR A 379 15.99 -5.45 16.36
N ILE A 380 15.78 -4.98 15.15
CA ILE A 380 16.11 -5.73 13.94
C ILE A 380 17.61 -6.07 13.92
N ALA A 381 18.48 -5.15 14.33
CA ALA A 381 19.93 -5.38 14.43
C ALA A 381 20.27 -6.54 15.38
N GLU A 382 19.65 -6.62 16.56
CA GLU A 382 19.85 -7.73 17.50
C GLU A 382 19.37 -9.07 16.93
N ILE A 383 18.27 -9.08 16.18
CA ILE A 383 17.77 -10.29 15.52
C ILE A 383 18.71 -10.72 14.40
N ILE A 384 19.20 -9.78 13.57
CA ILE A 384 20.20 -10.04 12.54
C ILE A 384 21.47 -10.63 13.14
N ALA A 385 21.91 -10.13 14.30
CA ALA A 385 23.10 -10.66 15.00
C ALA A 385 22.95 -12.15 15.39
N LEU A 386 21.71 -12.63 15.64
CA LEU A 386 21.46 -14.05 15.90
C LEU A 386 21.72 -14.94 14.68
N LEU A 387 21.64 -14.39 13.45
CA LEU A 387 21.92 -15.11 12.22
C LEU A 387 23.42 -15.40 12.03
N LYS A 388 24.29 -14.64 12.70
CA LYS A 388 25.77 -14.74 12.59
C LYS A 388 26.26 -14.68 11.15
N ALA A 389 25.68 -13.78 10.37
CA ALA A 389 26.05 -13.56 8.97
C ALA A 389 27.50 -13.05 8.86
N PRO A 390 28.30 -13.55 7.90
CA PRO A 390 29.57 -12.93 7.54
C PRO A 390 29.35 -11.51 7.01
N ALA A 391 30.35 -10.64 7.17
CA ALA A 391 30.30 -9.30 6.60
C ALA A 391 30.24 -9.38 5.07
N ALA A 392 29.31 -8.66 4.48
CA ALA A 392 29.15 -8.54 3.04
C ALA A 392 28.60 -7.15 2.67
N ALA A 393 28.79 -6.75 1.42
CA ALA A 393 28.16 -5.53 0.90
C ALA A 393 26.70 -5.80 0.50
N ASN A 394 25.87 -4.75 0.56
CA ASN A 394 24.52 -4.80 0.01
C ASN A 394 24.59 -5.03 -1.51
N PRO A 395 23.92 -6.05 -2.06
CA PRO A 395 23.94 -6.37 -3.49
C PRO A 395 23.09 -5.41 -4.36
N GLY A 396 22.44 -4.43 -3.76
CA GLY A 396 21.52 -3.53 -4.44
C GLY A 396 20.09 -4.07 -4.55
N SER A 397 19.23 -3.27 -5.15
CA SER A 397 17.80 -3.59 -5.35
C SER A 397 17.50 -3.93 -6.80
N VAL A 398 16.48 -4.79 -7.01
CA VAL A 398 15.93 -5.09 -8.33
C VAL A 398 15.22 -3.87 -8.91
N SER A 399 15.44 -3.58 -10.19
CA SER A 399 14.74 -2.50 -10.90
C SER A 399 13.38 -2.94 -11.43
N VAL A 400 12.52 -1.98 -11.74
CA VAL A 400 11.28 -2.23 -12.49
C VAL A 400 11.66 -2.69 -13.91
N PRO A 401 11.11 -3.81 -14.41
CA PRO A 401 11.48 -4.34 -15.72
C PRO A 401 11.01 -3.42 -16.85
N SER A 402 11.75 -3.44 -17.95
CA SER A 402 11.27 -2.90 -19.22
C SER A 402 10.18 -3.82 -19.77
N ILE A 403 9.10 -3.23 -20.31
CA ILE A 403 7.95 -3.98 -20.83
C ILE A 403 7.65 -3.62 -22.28
N ASP A 404 7.05 -4.54 -23.01
CA ASP A 404 6.41 -4.24 -24.29
C ASP A 404 5.01 -3.63 -24.06
N ILE A 405 4.91 -2.33 -24.25
CA ILE A 405 3.66 -1.58 -24.06
C ILE A 405 2.58 -2.07 -25.02
N GLY A 406 2.93 -2.39 -26.28
CA GLY A 406 1.97 -2.78 -27.29
C GLY A 406 1.23 -4.07 -26.93
N SER A 407 1.94 -5.11 -26.54
CA SER A 407 1.35 -6.39 -26.14
C SER A 407 0.50 -6.25 -24.88
N ARG A 408 0.91 -5.41 -23.91
CA ARG A 408 0.16 -5.16 -22.69
C ARG A 408 -1.12 -4.38 -22.92
N VAL A 409 -1.10 -3.38 -23.82
CA VAL A 409 -2.30 -2.65 -24.25
C VAL A 409 -3.30 -3.62 -24.89
N ALA A 410 -2.85 -4.53 -25.77
CA ALA A 410 -3.71 -5.54 -26.38
C ALA A 410 -4.34 -6.45 -25.31
N ARG A 411 -3.53 -6.97 -24.36
CA ARG A 411 -4.00 -7.80 -23.25
C ARG A 411 -5.01 -7.07 -22.35
N LEU A 412 -4.78 -5.78 -22.06
CA LEU A 412 -5.68 -5.01 -21.21
C LEU A 412 -7.04 -4.76 -21.84
N ARG A 413 -7.12 -4.69 -23.15
CA ARG A 413 -8.39 -4.55 -23.92
C ARG A 413 -9.19 -5.86 -23.99
N GLU A 414 -8.57 -7.00 -23.72
CA GLU A 414 -9.34 -8.24 -23.58
C GLU A 414 -10.29 -8.16 -22.38
N PRO A 415 -11.54 -8.66 -22.53
CA PRO A 415 -12.47 -8.69 -21.41
C PRO A 415 -11.90 -9.53 -20.27
N VAL A 416 -12.17 -9.10 -19.03
CA VAL A 416 -11.81 -9.89 -17.83
C VAL A 416 -12.48 -11.26 -17.98
N ARG A 417 -11.66 -12.30 -18.19
CA ARG A 417 -12.15 -13.68 -18.28
C ARG A 417 -12.57 -14.14 -16.88
N SER A 418 -13.81 -13.93 -16.52
CA SER A 418 -14.38 -14.59 -15.35
C SER A 418 -14.46 -16.10 -15.60
N ARG A 419 -13.82 -16.91 -14.76
CA ARG A 419 -13.92 -18.38 -14.82
C ARG A 419 -15.32 -18.91 -14.47
N ARG A 420 -16.20 -18.03 -13.99
CA ARG A 420 -17.63 -18.31 -13.71
C ARG A 420 -18.49 -17.21 -14.32
N LYS A 421 -19.78 -17.51 -14.63
CA LYS A 421 -20.77 -16.49 -14.93
C LYS A 421 -21.01 -15.65 -13.68
N THR A 422 -20.20 -14.63 -13.49
CA THR A 422 -20.30 -13.69 -12.36
C THR A 422 -21.11 -12.49 -12.82
N ALA A 423 -22.00 -12.01 -11.94
CA ALA A 423 -22.86 -10.88 -12.25
C ALA A 423 -22.15 -9.52 -12.02
N PHE A 424 -21.09 -9.49 -11.20
CA PHE A 424 -20.42 -8.26 -10.78
C PHE A 424 -18.90 -8.37 -10.85
N THR A 425 -18.25 -7.22 -11.02
CA THR A 425 -16.80 -7.05 -10.83
C THR A 425 -16.54 -6.43 -9.45
N LEU A 426 -15.84 -7.16 -8.58
CA LEU A 426 -15.36 -6.65 -7.31
C LEU A 426 -14.07 -5.87 -7.52
N ILE A 427 -14.01 -4.67 -6.98
CA ILE A 427 -12.81 -3.83 -6.94
C ILE A 427 -12.43 -3.49 -5.50
N GLY A 428 -11.14 -3.21 -5.29
CA GLY A 428 -10.62 -2.77 -4.01
C GLY A 428 -10.80 -1.25 -3.81
N GLU A 429 -11.08 -0.86 -2.59
CA GLU A 429 -10.95 0.52 -2.14
C GLU A 429 -9.93 0.60 -1.02
N LYS A 430 -9.11 1.66 -1.04
CA LYS A 430 -8.14 1.93 -0.01
C LYS A 430 -8.31 3.37 0.46
N ALA A 431 -8.65 3.53 1.73
CA ALA A 431 -8.78 4.84 2.33
C ALA A 431 -8.08 4.86 3.69
N ALA A 432 -7.62 6.05 4.11
CA ALA A 432 -6.99 6.19 5.42
C ALA A 432 -7.94 5.83 6.58
N PHE A 433 -9.25 5.96 6.37
CA PHE A 433 -10.27 5.53 7.35
C PHE A 433 -10.42 4.02 7.50
N ASP A 434 -9.89 3.23 6.59
CA ASP A 434 -9.94 1.76 6.66
C ASP A 434 -8.77 1.18 7.46
N PHE A 435 -7.80 2.02 7.85
CA PHE A 435 -6.60 1.60 8.56
C PHE A 435 -6.93 0.78 9.82
N MET A 436 -6.42 -0.45 9.87
CA MET A 436 -6.65 -1.42 10.94
C MET A 436 -8.14 -1.70 11.24
N ALA A 437 -9.06 -1.36 10.35
CA ALA A 437 -10.51 -1.45 10.54
C ALA A 437 -11.02 -0.73 11.82
N LEU A 438 -10.32 0.29 12.31
CA LEU A 438 -10.62 0.97 13.58
C LEU A 438 -11.80 1.96 13.48
N TRP A 439 -11.99 2.56 12.28
CA TRP A 439 -12.84 3.73 12.17
C TRP A 439 -14.19 3.45 11.53
N ARG A 440 -14.30 2.42 10.73
CA ARG A 440 -15.55 2.05 10.06
C ARG A 440 -15.65 0.55 9.79
N GLU A 441 -16.89 0.07 9.76
CA GLU A 441 -17.20 -1.30 9.35
C GLU A 441 -16.95 -1.48 7.85
N GLU A 442 -16.46 -2.65 7.47
CA GLU A 442 -16.30 -3.03 6.06
C GLU A 442 -17.67 -3.22 5.43
N ARG A 443 -17.99 -2.44 4.40
CA ARG A 443 -19.26 -2.45 3.69
C ARG A 443 -19.09 -2.71 2.22
N LEU A 444 -19.95 -3.54 1.67
CA LEU A 444 -20.03 -3.76 0.22
C LEU A 444 -20.76 -2.58 -0.42
N ARG A 445 -20.07 -1.81 -1.26
CA ARG A 445 -20.67 -0.72 -2.00
C ARG A 445 -21.22 -1.20 -3.33
N ILE A 446 -22.45 -0.85 -3.64
CA ILE A 446 -23.16 -1.22 -4.87
C ILE A 446 -23.93 -0.02 -5.43
N ASN A 447 -24.04 0.04 -6.77
CA ASN A 447 -24.85 1.07 -7.41
C ASN A 447 -26.34 0.88 -7.09
N PRO A 448 -27.09 1.97 -6.75
CA PRO A 448 -28.54 1.86 -6.46
C PRO A 448 -29.38 1.26 -7.60
N VAL A 449 -28.93 1.37 -8.86
CA VAL A 449 -29.62 0.74 -10.00
C VAL A 449 -29.51 -0.78 -9.94
N ASP A 450 -28.32 -1.30 -9.63
CA ASP A 450 -28.09 -2.75 -9.49
C ASP A 450 -28.75 -3.29 -8.23
N ALA A 451 -28.68 -2.56 -7.12
CA ALA A 451 -29.35 -2.92 -5.88
C ALA A 451 -30.86 -3.08 -6.08
N ARG A 452 -31.52 -2.14 -6.80
CA ARG A 452 -32.95 -2.24 -7.12
C ARG A 452 -33.29 -3.48 -7.96
N LYS A 453 -32.46 -3.82 -8.96
CA LYS A 453 -32.68 -5.03 -9.78
C LYS A 453 -32.62 -6.32 -8.97
N LEU A 454 -31.85 -6.32 -7.88
CA LEU A 454 -31.67 -7.47 -6.98
C LEU A 454 -32.54 -7.39 -5.72
N SER A 455 -33.40 -6.36 -5.61
CA SER A 455 -34.22 -6.10 -4.41
C SER A 455 -33.40 -5.94 -3.12
N ILE A 456 -32.18 -5.37 -3.24
CA ILE A 456 -31.27 -5.13 -2.12
C ILE A 456 -31.59 -3.77 -1.50
N LEU A 457 -31.72 -3.74 -0.17
CA LEU A 457 -31.90 -2.54 0.63
C LEU A 457 -30.58 -2.11 1.31
N PRO A 458 -30.46 -0.83 1.73
CA PRO A 458 -29.35 -0.41 2.58
C PRO A 458 -29.28 -1.29 3.83
N ASP A 459 -28.07 -1.57 4.29
CA ASP A 459 -27.74 -2.41 5.45
C ASP A 459 -28.14 -3.89 5.34
N ASP A 460 -28.73 -4.35 4.23
CA ASP A 460 -28.85 -5.78 3.97
C ASP A 460 -27.47 -6.44 4.04
N ARG A 461 -27.43 -7.69 4.49
CA ARG A 461 -26.20 -8.48 4.50
C ARG A 461 -26.16 -9.38 3.29
N LEU A 462 -25.08 -9.30 2.53
CA LEU A 462 -24.87 -10.13 1.34
C LEU A 462 -23.60 -10.96 1.49
N THR A 463 -23.71 -12.19 1.09
CA THR A 463 -22.56 -13.06 0.86
C THR A 463 -21.95 -12.74 -0.50
N VAL A 464 -20.69 -12.36 -0.50
CA VAL A 464 -19.87 -12.12 -1.69
C VAL A 464 -19.02 -13.37 -1.93
N THR A 465 -19.22 -14.01 -3.07
CA THR A 465 -18.50 -15.23 -3.43
C THR A 465 -17.66 -14.99 -4.69
N SER A 466 -16.38 -15.28 -4.61
CA SER A 466 -15.42 -15.25 -5.71
C SER A 466 -14.77 -16.61 -5.94
N ALA A 467 -13.85 -16.72 -6.90
CA ALA A 467 -13.01 -17.91 -7.05
C ALA A 467 -11.97 -18.05 -5.91
N ALA A 468 -11.63 -16.93 -5.24
CA ALA A 468 -10.66 -16.88 -4.15
C ALA A 468 -11.26 -17.21 -2.77
N GLY A 469 -12.52 -16.86 -2.54
CA GLY A 469 -13.15 -17.07 -1.25
C GLY A 469 -14.59 -16.56 -1.15
N GLU A 470 -15.12 -16.59 0.06
CA GLU A 470 -16.46 -16.16 0.39
C GLU A 470 -16.49 -15.43 1.72
N ALA A 471 -17.25 -14.33 1.81
CA ALA A 471 -17.49 -13.60 3.06
C ALA A 471 -18.77 -12.76 2.97
N GLU A 472 -19.35 -12.44 4.13
CA GLU A 472 -20.59 -11.68 4.24
C GLU A 472 -20.32 -10.23 4.67
N PHE A 473 -21.00 -9.25 4.04
CA PHE A 473 -20.86 -7.83 4.35
C PHE A 473 -22.20 -7.12 4.37
N PRO A 474 -22.36 -6.09 5.22
CA PRO A 474 -23.47 -5.16 5.10
C PRO A 474 -23.31 -4.31 3.84
N VAL A 475 -24.44 -3.91 3.25
CA VAL A 475 -24.48 -3.16 1.99
C VAL A 475 -24.53 -1.65 2.25
N GLU A 476 -23.80 -0.91 1.43
CA GLU A 476 -23.89 0.54 1.28
C GLU A 476 -24.29 0.88 -0.17
N LEU A 477 -25.39 1.61 -0.36
CA LEU A 477 -25.77 2.10 -1.68
C LEU A 477 -24.96 3.32 -2.05
N SER A 478 -24.23 3.25 -3.18
CA SER A 478 -23.37 4.34 -3.64
C SER A 478 -23.62 4.65 -5.12
N PRO A 479 -24.20 5.82 -5.46
CA PRO A 479 -24.37 6.25 -6.85
C PRO A 479 -23.04 6.52 -7.55
N GLN A 480 -21.95 6.56 -6.79
CA GLN A 480 -20.59 6.75 -7.31
C GLN A 480 -20.01 5.45 -7.91
N MET A 481 -20.60 4.29 -7.59
CA MET A 481 -20.20 3.01 -8.19
C MET A 481 -20.68 2.90 -9.63
N PRO A 482 -19.87 2.36 -10.56
CA PRO A 482 -20.35 1.96 -11.89
C PRO A 482 -21.40 0.83 -11.78
N ILE A 483 -22.30 0.76 -12.75
CA ILE A 483 -23.23 -0.38 -12.89
C ILE A 483 -22.42 -1.65 -13.17
N GLY A 484 -22.77 -2.75 -12.52
CA GLY A 484 -22.06 -4.03 -12.61
C GLY A 484 -20.75 -4.10 -11.82
N VAL A 485 -20.42 -3.07 -11.05
CA VAL A 485 -19.22 -3.01 -10.22
C VAL A 485 -19.61 -2.87 -8.74
N VAL A 486 -18.94 -3.62 -7.89
CA VAL A 486 -19.05 -3.52 -6.43
C VAL A 486 -17.67 -3.31 -5.82
N SER A 487 -17.59 -2.67 -4.67
CA SER A 487 -16.30 -2.44 -3.99
C SER A 487 -16.30 -2.85 -2.53
N LEU A 488 -15.13 -3.19 -2.03
CA LEU A 488 -14.83 -3.44 -0.63
C LEU A 488 -13.53 -2.75 -0.22
N PRO A 489 -13.42 -2.27 1.03
CA PRO A 489 -12.14 -1.84 1.57
C PRO A 489 -11.18 -3.05 1.66
N VAL A 490 -9.88 -2.84 1.38
CA VAL A 490 -8.88 -3.94 1.27
C VAL A 490 -7.87 -3.94 2.43
N GLU A 491 -8.32 -3.63 3.63
CA GLU A 491 -7.43 -3.55 4.79
C GLU A 491 -7.31 -4.86 5.57
N THR A 492 -8.32 -5.71 5.56
CA THR A 492 -8.33 -6.93 6.36
C THR A 492 -8.11 -8.21 5.54
N PRO A 493 -7.63 -9.30 6.15
CA PRO A 493 -7.55 -10.60 5.50
C PRO A 493 -8.90 -11.11 4.98
N ARG A 494 -10.01 -10.72 5.64
CA ARG A 494 -11.38 -11.10 5.26
C ARG A 494 -11.73 -10.57 3.87
N THR A 495 -11.51 -9.28 3.61
CA THR A 495 -11.79 -8.66 2.31
C THR A 495 -10.76 -9.07 1.26
N ARG A 496 -9.47 -9.11 1.61
CA ARG A 496 -8.40 -9.55 0.70
C ARG A 496 -8.58 -10.99 0.23
N GLY A 497 -9.18 -11.85 1.04
CA GLY A 497 -9.47 -13.25 0.70
C GLY A 497 -10.47 -13.43 -0.44
N LEU A 498 -11.15 -12.37 -0.87
CA LEU A 498 -12.07 -12.39 -2.00
C LEU A 498 -11.42 -12.03 -3.33
N PHE A 499 -10.22 -11.45 -3.32
CA PHE A 499 -9.54 -11.02 -4.53
C PHE A 499 -8.67 -12.11 -5.12
N GLU A 500 -8.77 -12.31 -6.41
CA GLU A 500 -7.78 -13.06 -7.18
C GLU A 500 -6.51 -12.19 -7.29
N HIS A 501 -5.37 -12.86 -7.37
CA HIS A 501 -4.09 -12.21 -7.57
C HIS A 501 -3.38 -12.78 -8.79
N GLU A 502 -2.63 -11.95 -9.46
CA GLU A 502 -1.74 -12.34 -10.56
C GLU A 502 -0.28 -12.13 -10.14
N ILE A 503 0.59 -12.93 -10.73
CA ILE A 503 2.05 -12.75 -10.67
C ILE A 503 2.50 -12.47 -12.10
N ASP A 504 2.96 -11.26 -12.35
CA ASP A 504 3.38 -10.80 -13.67
C ASP A 504 4.78 -10.17 -13.56
N GLU A 505 5.75 -10.71 -14.29
CA GLU A 505 7.17 -10.31 -14.19
C GLU A 505 7.68 -10.27 -12.73
N GLY A 506 7.21 -11.21 -11.91
CA GLY A 506 7.52 -11.29 -10.48
C GLY A 506 6.71 -10.34 -9.58
N PHE A 507 5.92 -9.41 -10.13
CA PHE A 507 5.02 -8.56 -9.35
C PHE A 507 3.75 -9.32 -8.95
N VAL A 508 3.43 -9.30 -7.66
CA VAL A 508 2.18 -9.86 -7.12
C VAL A 508 1.18 -8.74 -6.92
N HIS A 509 0.03 -8.83 -7.55
CA HIS A 509 -1.01 -7.82 -7.38
C HIS A 509 -2.41 -8.43 -7.38
N PHE A 510 -3.32 -7.77 -6.68
CA PHE A 510 -4.75 -8.11 -6.70
C PHE A 510 -5.39 -7.49 -7.92
N ILE A 511 -6.20 -8.28 -8.61
CA ILE A 511 -6.92 -7.87 -9.81
C ILE A 511 -8.40 -7.66 -9.53
N PRO A 512 -9.11 -6.83 -10.32
CA PRO A 512 -10.56 -6.80 -10.32
C PRO A 512 -11.12 -8.21 -10.51
N THR A 513 -11.96 -8.65 -9.58
CA THR A 513 -12.36 -10.06 -9.45
C THR A 513 -13.85 -10.24 -9.73
N GLY A 514 -14.21 -11.24 -10.51
CA GLY A 514 -15.59 -11.60 -10.75
C GLY A 514 -16.26 -12.18 -9.49
N VAL A 515 -17.45 -11.67 -9.10
CA VAL A 515 -18.17 -12.11 -7.90
C VAL A 515 -19.65 -12.36 -8.16
N ALA A 516 -20.21 -13.30 -7.39
CA ALA A 516 -21.64 -13.47 -7.20
C ALA A 516 -22.06 -12.87 -5.84
N LEU A 517 -23.26 -12.29 -5.81
CA LEU A 517 -23.88 -11.76 -4.60
C LEU A 517 -25.09 -12.62 -4.27
N CYS A 518 -25.18 -13.06 -3.04
CA CYS A 518 -26.30 -13.87 -2.55
C CYS A 518 -26.83 -13.32 -1.23
N ARG A 519 -28.15 -13.24 -1.09
CA ARG A 519 -28.80 -12.98 0.19
C ARG A 519 -28.85 -14.31 0.95
N LYS A 520 -28.43 -14.35 2.20
CA LYS A 520 -28.74 -15.48 3.07
C LYS A 520 -30.23 -15.43 3.40
N GLU A 521 -30.95 -16.50 3.10
CA GLU A 521 -32.32 -16.69 3.51
C GLU A 521 -32.46 -16.80 5.05
#